data_52773ac935d7d19c61195dda6e41a884
#
_entry.id   52773ac935d7d19c61195dda6e41a884
#
_cell.length_a   1.000
_cell.length_b   1.000
_cell.length_c   1.000
_cell.angle_alpha   90.00
_cell.angle_beta   90.00
_cell.angle_gamma   90.00
#
_symmetry.space_group_name_H-M   'P 1'
#
loop_
_entity.id
_entity.type
_entity.pdbx_description
1 polymer ?
#
loop_
_entity_poly.entity_id
_entity_poly.type
_entity_poly.pdbx_seq_one_letter_code
_entity_poly.pdbx_strand_id
1 'polypeptide(L)'
;MVFTKRLREGIRRGEITCSVRIWMRPHVKAGARYRMDEGEIEVDSIEPIGFPDITPELARESSFLGVLDVLKVAKHGRGENIYLVRFHYVPPKPKGLR
;
A
#
# COMPACT_ATOMS: atom_id res chain seq x y z
N MET A 1 -4.28 7.54 -0.16
CA MET A 1 -3.95 6.28 -0.79
C MET A 1 -5.22 5.51 -1.08
N VAL A 2 -5.40 5.02 -2.29
CA VAL A 2 -6.66 4.39 -2.69
C VAL A 2 -6.42 2.91 -2.97
N PHE A 3 -7.32 2.05 -2.47
CA PHE A 3 -7.27 0.61 -2.68
C PHE A 3 -8.59 0.12 -3.25
N THR A 4 -8.53 -0.92 -4.09
CA THR A 4 -9.74 -1.58 -4.56
C THR A 4 -10.41 -2.33 -3.39
N LYS A 5 -11.70 -2.65 -3.55
CA LYS A 5 -12.45 -3.36 -2.52
C LYS A 5 -11.77 -4.67 -2.11
N ARG A 6 -11.27 -5.43 -3.08
CA ARG A 6 -10.58 -6.70 -2.80
C ARG A 6 -9.35 -6.51 -1.92
N LEU A 7 -8.54 -5.48 -2.22
CA LEU A 7 -7.34 -5.19 -1.44
C LEU A 7 -7.69 -4.70 -0.04
N ARG A 8 -8.75 -3.90 0.09
CA ARG A 8 -9.17 -3.40 1.40
C ARG A 8 -9.52 -4.51 2.37
N GLU A 9 -10.17 -5.57 1.89
CA GLU A 9 -10.47 -6.72 2.74
C GLU A 9 -9.21 -7.41 3.26
N GLY A 10 -8.22 -7.64 2.38
CA GLY A 10 -6.94 -8.21 2.79
C GLY A 10 -6.19 -7.32 3.77
N ILE A 11 -6.26 -6.01 3.58
CA ILE A 11 -5.63 -5.05 4.48
C ILE A 11 -6.28 -5.10 5.86
N ARG A 12 -7.62 -5.15 5.93
CA ARG A 12 -8.32 -5.24 7.22
C ARG A 12 -7.99 -6.50 7.99
N ARG A 13 -7.70 -7.59 7.29
CA ARG A 13 -7.33 -8.88 7.91
C ARG A 13 -5.85 -8.95 8.29
N GLY A 14 -5.06 -7.95 7.92
CA GLY A 14 -3.63 -7.98 8.16
C GLY A 14 -2.85 -8.86 7.19
N GLU A 15 -3.48 -9.31 6.12
CA GLU A 15 -2.84 -10.12 5.09
C GLU A 15 -2.03 -9.29 4.10
N ILE A 16 -2.43 -8.05 3.89
CA ILE A 16 -1.78 -7.11 2.98
C ILE A 16 -1.21 -5.96 3.81
N THR A 17 0.11 -5.81 3.81
CA THR A 17 0.81 -4.83 4.61
C THR A 17 1.79 -3.99 3.81
N CYS A 18 1.75 -4.09 2.49
CA CYS A 18 2.59 -3.25 1.65
C CYS A 18 1.95 -3.01 0.29
N SER A 19 2.40 -1.97 -0.38
CA SER A 19 1.95 -1.62 -1.72
C SER A 19 3.11 -1.01 -2.49
N VAL A 20 3.23 -1.39 -3.77
CA VAL A 20 4.20 -0.79 -4.67
C VAL A 20 3.47 0.26 -5.49
N ARG A 21 4.00 1.48 -5.50
CA ARG A 21 3.39 2.60 -6.22
C ARG A 21 4.42 3.30 -7.09
N ILE A 22 3.98 3.78 -8.25
CA ILE A 22 4.81 4.56 -9.14
C ILE A 22 4.26 5.98 -9.15
N TRP A 23 5.00 6.91 -8.56
CA TRP A 23 4.62 8.30 -8.40
C TRP A 23 5.77 9.21 -8.79
N MET A 24 5.46 10.45 -9.13
CA MET A 24 6.47 11.47 -9.34
C MET A 24 7.08 11.87 -7.99
N ARG A 25 6.27 11.93 -6.95
CA ARG A 25 6.70 12.17 -5.57
C ARG A 25 5.74 11.44 -4.64
N PRO A 26 6.15 11.14 -3.40
CA PRO A 26 5.30 10.40 -2.48
C PRO A 26 3.97 11.10 -2.22
N HIS A 27 2.88 10.34 -2.31
CA HIS A 27 1.53 10.82 -1.98
C HIS A 27 1.16 10.59 -0.53
N VAL A 28 2.01 9.91 0.23
CA VAL A 28 1.78 9.60 1.64
C VAL A 28 3.05 9.87 2.44
N LYS A 29 2.91 9.96 3.75
CA LYS A 29 4.04 10.20 4.65
C LYS A 29 4.15 9.08 5.67
N ALA A 30 5.38 8.68 5.99
CA ALA A 30 5.62 7.73 7.07
C ALA A 30 5.12 8.30 8.39
N GLY A 31 4.46 7.48 9.18
CA GLY A 31 3.86 7.89 10.44
C GLY A 31 2.48 8.52 10.34
N ALA A 32 2.02 8.84 9.14
CA ALA A 32 0.69 9.42 8.95
C ALA A 32 -0.37 8.34 8.82
N ARG A 33 -1.61 8.70 9.10
CA ARG A 33 -2.76 7.82 8.97
C ARG A 33 -3.68 8.32 7.88
N TYR A 34 -4.25 7.39 7.14
CA TYR A 34 -5.16 7.67 6.04
C TYR A 34 -6.41 6.84 6.19
N ARG A 35 -7.56 7.46 5.98
CA ARG A 35 -8.83 6.77 6.15
C ARG A 35 -9.00 5.64 5.12
N MET A 36 -9.49 4.50 5.60
CA MET A 36 -9.87 3.37 4.76
C MET A 36 -11.10 2.70 5.36
N ASP A 37 -12.23 2.82 4.68
CA ASP A 37 -13.54 2.35 5.17
C ASP A 37 -13.84 2.92 6.57
N GLU A 38 -14.18 2.09 7.54
CA GLU A 38 -14.47 2.53 8.90
C GLU A 38 -13.23 2.74 9.77
N GLY A 39 -12.08 2.29 9.30
CA GLY A 39 -10.81 2.43 10.02
C GLY A 39 -9.82 3.30 9.28
N GLU A 40 -8.55 3.07 9.56
CA GLU A 40 -7.45 3.80 8.94
C GLU A 40 -6.31 2.87 8.61
N ILE A 41 -5.41 3.30 7.75
CA ILE A 41 -4.10 2.68 7.63
C ILE A 41 -3.06 3.64 8.18
N GLU A 42 -2.08 3.11 8.89
CA GLU A 42 -0.92 3.88 9.31
C GLU A 42 0.26 3.48 8.46
N VAL A 43 0.91 4.47 7.85
CA VAL A 43 2.07 4.23 7.00
C VAL A 43 3.30 4.07 7.88
N ASP A 44 3.92 2.89 7.83
CA ASP A 44 5.09 2.58 8.62
C ASP A 44 6.36 3.11 7.97
N SER A 45 6.46 2.96 6.65
CA SER A 45 7.63 3.44 5.91
C SER A 45 7.29 3.66 4.44
N ILE A 46 8.05 4.56 3.81
CA ILE A 46 8.04 4.77 2.37
C ILE A 46 9.48 4.72 1.92
N GLU A 47 9.75 3.89 0.94
CA GLU A 47 11.12 3.64 0.49
C GLU A 47 11.17 3.70 -1.02
N PRO A 48 12.02 4.54 -1.61
CA PRO A 48 12.25 4.48 -3.04
C PRO A 48 12.99 3.19 -3.38
N ILE A 49 12.50 2.47 -4.38
CA ILE A 49 13.13 1.24 -4.82
C ILE A 49 13.35 1.30 -6.33
N GLY A 50 14.25 0.45 -6.83
CA GLY A 50 14.49 0.31 -8.25
C GLY A 50 13.72 -0.86 -8.83
N PHE A 51 13.63 -0.91 -10.15
CA PHE A 51 13.01 -2.02 -10.86
C PHE A 51 13.57 -3.39 -10.42
N PRO A 52 14.92 -3.55 -10.26
CA PRO A 52 15.47 -4.84 -9.83
C PRO A 52 15.04 -5.28 -8.44
N ASP A 53 14.53 -4.36 -7.61
CA ASP A 53 14.07 -4.68 -6.27
C ASP A 53 12.66 -5.31 -6.27
N ILE A 54 11.97 -5.25 -7.39
CA ILE A 54 10.64 -5.84 -7.51
C ILE A 54 10.80 -7.32 -7.85
N THR A 55 10.77 -8.15 -6.81
CA THR A 55 10.87 -9.60 -6.95
C THR A 55 9.47 -10.21 -7.05
N PRO A 56 9.34 -11.46 -7.51
CA PRO A 56 8.05 -12.16 -7.48
C PRO A 56 7.46 -12.25 -6.08
N GLU A 57 8.30 -12.38 -5.05
CA GLU A 57 7.86 -12.41 -3.66
C GLU A 57 7.24 -11.07 -3.26
N LEU A 58 7.89 -9.96 -3.60
CA LEU A 58 7.37 -8.63 -3.30
C LEU A 58 6.07 -8.37 -4.04
N ALA A 59 5.99 -8.80 -5.30
CA ALA A 59 4.76 -8.66 -6.07
C ALA A 59 3.60 -9.39 -5.37
N ARG A 60 3.84 -10.60 -4.89
CA ARG A 60 2.81 -11.35 -4.17
C ARG A 60 2.43 -10.72 -2.83
N GLU A 61 3.41 -10.22 -2.07
CA GLU A 61 3.13 -9.50 -0.83
C GLU A 61 2.25 -8.27 -1.06
N SER A 62 2.40 -7.63 -2.22
CA SER A 62 1.59 -6.49 -2.64
C SER A 62 0.29 -6.90 -3.33
N SER A 63 -0.04 -8.20 -3.34
CA SER A 63 -1.24 -8.79 -3.95
C SER A 63 -1.29 -8.68 -5.46
N PHE A 64 -0.14 -8.75 -6.11
CA PHE A 64 -0.05 -8.80 -7.57
C PHE A 64 0.32 -10.20 -8.04
N LEU A 65 -0.06 -10.53 -9.28
CA LEU A 65 0.21 -11.85 -9.84
C LEU A 65 1.69 -12.04 -10.21
N GLY A 66 2.40 -10.95 -10.49
CA GLY A 66 3.81 -11.01 -10.85
C GLY A 66 4.35 -9.62 -11.09
N VAL A 67 5.64 -9.54 -11.45
CA VAL A 67 6.32 -8.26 -11.61
C VAL A 67 5.67 -7.38 -12.68
N LEU A 68 5.31 -7.97 -13.84
CA LEU A 68 4.68 -7.20 -14.90
C LEU A 68 3.32 -6.65 -14.47
N ASP A 69 2.58 -7.40 -13.68
CA ASP A 69 1.29 -6.96 -13.16
C ASP A 69 1.46 -5.76 -12.24
N VAL A 70 2.50 -5.77 -11.39
CA VAL A 70 2.84 -4.62 -10.54
C VAL A 70 3.04 -3.37 -11.39
N LEU A 71 3.81 -3.48 -12.46
CA LEU A 71 4.13 -2.34 -13.32
C LEU A 71 2.90 -1.80 -14.03
N LYS A 72 1.96 -2.66 -14.41
CA LYS A 72 0.72 -2.24 -15.06
C LYS A 72 -0.23 -1.51 -14.12
N VAL A 73 -0.37 -2.03 -12.90
CA VAL A 73 -1.39 -1.58 -11.97
C VAL A 73 -0.90 -0.48 -11.03
N ALA A 74 0.37 -0.52 -10.67
CA ALA A 74 0.93 0.44 -9.72
C ALA A 74 1.13 1.83 -10.29
N LYS A 75 1.22 1.98 -11.60
CA LYS A 75 1.46 3.27 -12.23
C LYS A 75 0.20 4.13 -12.25
N HIS A 76 0.30 5.31 -11.69
CA HIS A 76 -0.77 6.30 -11.71
C HIS A 76 -0.22 7.62 -12.31
N GLY A 77 -0.77 8.01 -13.46
CA GLY A 77 -0.35 9.25 -14.13
C GLY A 77 1.06 9.17 -14.66
N ARG A 78 1.82 10.24 -14.47
CA ARG A 78 3.17 10.41 -15.03
C ARG A 78 4.29 10.08 -14.03
N GLY A 79 4.01 9.33 -12.99
CA GLY A 79 5.03 8.99 -12.02
C GLY A 79 6.15 8.16 -12.64
N GLU A 80 7.39 8.46 -12.27
CA GLU A 80 8.58 7.76 -12.74
C GLU A 80 9.34 7.07 -11.62
N ASN A 81 9.03 7.40 -10.37
CA ASN A 81 9.70 6.82 -9.21
C ASN A 81 8.86 5.69 -8.62
N ILE A 82 9.53 4.61 -8.25
CA ILE A 82 8.88 3.46 -7.65
C ILE A 82 9.07 3.53 -6.14
N TYR A 83 7.96 3.40 -5.41
CA TYR A 83 7.98 3.43 -3.94
C TYR A 83 7.40 2.16 -3.38
N LEU A 84 8.06 1.64 -2.35
CA LEU A 84 7.51 0.58 -1.52
C LEU A 84 6.94 1.22 -0.27
N VAL A 85 5.63 1.13 -0.10
CA VAL A 85 4.92 1.68 1.05
C VAL A 85 4.54 0.51 1.95
N ARG A 86 5.03 0.52 3.19
CA ARG A 86 4.63 -0.45 4.20
C ARG A 86 3.66 0.21 5.15
N PHE A 87 2.63 -0.52 5.54
CA PHE A 87 1.56 0.01 6.37
C PHE A 87 0.89 -1.11 7.15
N HIS A 88 0.04 -0.73 8.09
CA HIS A 88 -0.83 -1.68 8.79
C HIS A 88 -2.20 -1.05 9.01
N TYR A 89 -3.20 -1.89 9.17
CA TYR A 89 -4.56 -1.44 9.42
C TYR A 89 -4.76 -1.07 10.88
N VAL A 90 -5.42 0.06 11.10
CA VAL A 90 -5.82 0.52 12.43
C VAL A 90 -7.34 0.47 12.46
N PRO A 91 -7.93 -0.51 13.18
CA PRO A 91 -9.38 -0.60 13.23
C PRO A 91 -9.99 0.58 14.00
N PRO A 92 -11.27 0.89 13.73
CA PRO A 92 -11.94 1.93 14.49
C PRO A 92 -12.10 1.51 15.95
N LYS A 93 -12.11 2.49 16.85
CA LYS A 93 -12.36 2.20 18.26
C LYS A 93 -13.79 1.68 18.42
N PRO A 94 -14.01 0.60 19.17
CA PRO A 94 -15.36 0.13 19.45
C PRO A 94 -16.16 1.21 20.16
N LYS A 95 -17.45 1.31 19.82
CA LYS A 95 -18.34 2.24 20.49
C LYS A 95 -18.41 1.93 21.99
N GLY A 96 -18.36 2.97 22.81
CA GLY A 96 -18.43 2.82 24.25
C GLY A 96 -17.12 2.56 24.96
N LEU A 97 -16.03 2.31 24.21
CA LEU A 97 -14.70 2.21 24.79
C LEU A 97 -14.00 3.55 24.76
N ARG A 98 -13.36 3.87 25.86
CA ARG A 98 -12.64 5.14 26.01
C ARG A 98 -11.27 4.91 26.62
#